data_ccda142b9aaeb67f9d2ef46be2351855
#
_entry.id   ccda142b9aaeb67f9d2ef46be2351855
#
_cell.length_a   1.000
_cell.length_b   1.000
_cell.length_c   1.000
_cell.angle_alpha   90.00
_cell.angle_beta   90.00
_cell.angle_gamma   90.00
#
_symmetry.space_group_name_H-M   'P 1'
#
loop_
_entity.id
_entity.type
_entity.pdbx_description
1 polymer ?
#
loop_
_entity_poly.entity_id
_entity_poly.type
_entity_poly.pdbx_seq_one_letter_code
_entity_poly.pdbx_strand_id
1 'polypeptide(L)'
;MKPIIPMEPVGSDTIPRDPGWIAQVKWDGVRVLTYHDGRNVRLFNRKGNERTLHYPEITDLGTYCRADSVILDGEVIALGSDGKPSFHEVMRRDGIRRMQNVPRMQQTVPITYMIFDCLYLNGEWINQRSLQDRIRLLTETIEPNSHVQVVPSHDNGSALFEVIRQHGMEGIVMKRLDAPYLIGAKKEVWLKIKHYRDVIAAIGGFTLNGGVVNAVLLGLYDEDFQFWYIGHAGTGKLSRQEWRELTDRLMPTVIRERPFVNKPERHADAFWVNPTLTAKIKYAEWTEGRSLRQPSIQAIVDVPPHACRLDREMMR
;
A
#
# COMPACT_ATOMS: atom_id res chain seq x y z
N MET A 1 -9.57 -13.08 23.13
CA MET A 1 -8.40 -12.16 23.01
C MET A 1 -8.88 -10.82 22.47
N LYS A 2 -8.30 -9.68 22.93
CA LYS A 2 -8.61 -8.34 22.38
C LYS A 2 -7.73 -8.07 21.17
N PRO A 3 -8.25 -7.43 20.09
CA PRO A 3 -7.44 -7.02 18.96
C PRO A 3 -6.31 -6.06 19.38
N ILE A 4 -5.13 -6.28 18.86
CA ILE A 4 -3.97 -5.39 19.02
C ILE A 4 -3.84 -4.44 17.84
N ILE A 5 -3.14 -3.34 18.04
CA ILE A 5 -2.64 -2.50 16.94
C ILE A 5 -1.34 -3.13 16.44
N PRO A 6 -1.27 -3.59 15.18
CA PRO A 6 -0.07 -4.24 14.69
C PRO A 6 1.11 -3.27 14.54
N MET A 7 2.33 -3.84 14.58
CA MET A 7 3.55 -3.11 14.26
C MET A 7 3.57 -2.69 12.78
N GLU A 8 4.08 -1.49 12.48
CA GLU A 8 4.17 -0.96 11.13
C GLU A 8 5.62 -0.70 10.70
N PRO A 9 5.97 -0.96 9.42
CA PRO A 9 7.29 -0.61 8.90
C PRO A 9 7.46 0.89 8.67
N VAL A 10 8.67 1.39 8.85
CA VAL A 10 9.11 2.74 8.47
C VAL A 10 9.47 2.77 6.99
N GLY A 11 9.22 3.88 6.29
CA GLY A 11 9.68 4.06 4.91
C GLY A 11 11.19 4.27 4.86
N SER A 12 11.86 3.62 3.90
CA SER A 12 13.28 3.80 3.63
C SER A 12 13.52 3.82 2.13
N ASP A 13 14.48 4.66 1.69
CA ASP A 13 14.97 4.69 0.31
C ASP A 13 16.24 3.83 0.15
N THR A 14 16.74 3.24 1.25
CA THR A 14 17.94 2.40 1.24
C THR A 14 17.64 0.99 1.76
N ILE A 15 18.29 0.00 1.15
CA ILE A 15 18.22 -1.41 1.55
C ILE A 15 19.43 -1.68 2.46
N PRO A 16 19.21 -2.07 3.72
CA PRO A 16 20.30 -2.51 4.60
C PRO A 16 21.07 -3.68 4.00
N ARG A 17 22.40 -3.64 4.14
CA ARG A 17 23.30 -4.69 3.61
C ARG A 17 24.01 -5.47 4.72
N ASP A 18 23.88 -5.03 5.97
CA ASP A 18 24.49 -5.69 7.11
C ASP A 18 23.85 -7.05 7.36
N PRO A 19 24.58 -8.03 7.87
CA PRO A 19 24.01 -9.28 8.34
C PRO A 19 23.01 -9.03 9.48
N GLY A 20 21.98 -9.87 9.57
CA GLY A 20 20.91 -9.70 10.56
C GLY A 20 19.64 -9.05 10.03
N TRP A 21 19.58 -8.74 8.73
CA TRP A 21 18.37 -8.37 8.03
C TRP A 21 17.90 -9.48 7.09
N ILE A 22 16.59 -9.63 6.99
CA ILE A 22 15.94 -10.41 5.94
C ILE A 22 15.02 -9.51 5.13
N ALA A 23 14.77 -9.91 3.90
CA ALA A 23 13.80 -9.30 3.01
C ALA A 23 12.60 -10.22 2.81
N GLN A 24 11.41 -9.66 2.84
CA GLN A 24 10.16 -10.30 2.45
C GLN A 24 9.44 -9.45 1.41
N VAL A 25 8.67 -10.08 0.52
CA VAL A 25 7.84 -9.37 -0.45
C VAL A 25 6.84 -8.48 0.30
N LYS A 26 6.75 -7.22 -0.11
CA LYS A 26 5.68 -6.34 0.35
C LYS A 26 4.44 -6.59 -0.51
N TRP A 27 3.57 -7.45 0.00
CA TRP A 27 2.32 -7.78 -0.67
C TRP A 27 1.35 -6.59 -0.66
N ASP A 28 0.70 -6.36 -1.77
CA ASP A 28 -0.30 -5.29 -1.92
C ASP A 28 -1.71 -5.86 -1.69
N GLY A 29 -2.17 -5.76 -0.45
CA GLY A 29 -3.40 -6.39 -0.02
C GLY A 29 -4.05 -5.68 1.17
N VAL A 30 -4.73 -6.45 1.99
CA VAL A 30 -5.36 -6.01 3.25
C VAL A 30 -4.73 -6.78 4.40
N ARG A 31 -4.12 -6.07 5.34
CA ARG A 31 -3.55 -6.68 6.53
C ARG A 31 -4.63 -7.23 7.43
N VAL A 32 -4.50 -8.50 7.78
CA VAL A 32 -5.41 -9.23 8.65
C VAL A 32 -4.61 -9.95 9.72
N LEU A 33 -5.06 -9.79 10.98
CA LEU A 33 -4.60 -10.58 12.10
C LEU A 33 -5.65 -11.66 12.39
N THR A 34 -5.20 -12.90 12.47
CA THR A 34 -6.02 -14.06 12.84
C THR A 34 -5.84 -14.36 14.32
N TYR A 35 -6.94 -14.46 15.05
CA TYR A 35 -6.99 -14.80 16.47
C TYR A 35 -7.72 -16.13 16.63
N HIS A 36 -7.07 -17.09 17.26
CA HIS A 36 -7.66 -18.35 17.69
C HIS A 36 -7.41 -18.56 19.18
N ASP A 37 -8.47 -18.72 19.94
CA ASP A 37 -8.41 -18.87 21.42
C ASP A 37 -8.60 -20.32 21.90
N GLY A 38 -8.51 -21.28 20.98
CA GLY A 38 -8.79 -22.71 21.25
C GLY A 38 -10.24 -23.11 20.97
N ARG A 39 -11.13 -22.15 20.70
CA ARG A 39 -12.56 -22.40 20.39
C ARG A 39 -13.05 -21.63 19.20
N ASN A 40 -12.73 -20.34 19.16
CA ASN A 40 -13.25 -19.41 18.18
C ASN A 40 -12.12 -18.81 17.34
N VAL A 41 -12.38 -18.60 16.06
CA VAL A 41 -11.51 -17.87 15.15
C VAL A 41 -12.13 -16.52 14.84
N ARG A 42 -11.34 -15.46 14.98
CA ARG A 42 -11.74 -14.10 14.61
C ARG A 42 -10.63 -13.42 13.83
N LEU A 43 -11.03 -12.71 12.80
CA LEU A 43 -10.13 -11.97 11.91
C LEU A 43 -10.33 -10.47 12.14
N PHE A 44 -9.24 -9.72 12.26
CA PHE A 44 -9.29 -8.27 12.40
C PHE A 44 -8.34 -7.59 11.42
N ASN A 45 -8.80 -6.52 10.80
CA ASN A 45 -7.91 -5.70 9.99
C ASN A 45 -7.03 -4.80 10.89
N ARG A 46 -6.10 -4.07 10.25
CA ARG A 46 -5.15 -3.16 10.94
C ARG A 46 -5.83 -2.15 11.89
N LYS A 47 -7.06 -1.74 11.59
CA LYS A 47 -7.84 -0.79 12.40
C LYS A 47 -8.63 -1.44 13.53
N GLY A 48 -8.52 -2.76 13.69
CA GLY A 48 -9.30 -3.52 14.68
C GLY A 48 -10.76 -3.80 14.28
N ASN A 49 -11.12 -3.54 13.03
CA ASN A 49 -12.44 -3.91 12.53
C ASN A 49 -12.48 -5.40 12.20
N GLU A 50 -13.52 -6.10 12.66
CA GLU A 50 -13.68 -7.51 12.42
C GLU A 50 -13.95 -7.83 10.94
N ARG A 51 -13.30 -8.90 10.46
CA ARG A 51 -13.34 -9.38 9.07
C ARG A 51 -13.62 -10.87 8.96
N THR A 52 -14.03 -11.51 10.05
CA THR A 52 -14.26 -12.97 10.12
C THR A 52 -15.19 -13.47 9.02
N LEU A 53 -16.29 -12.77 8.78
CA LEU A 53 -17.27 -13.14 7.76
C LEU A 53 -16.82 -12.79 6.31
N HIS A 54 -15.81 -11.95 6.14
CA HIS A 54 -15.31 -11.55 4.82
C HIS A 54 -14.42 -12.61 4.19
N TYR A 55 -13.73 -13.40 5.02
CA TYR A 55 -12.70 -14.36 4.61
C TYR A 55 -12.91 -15.74 5.24
N PRO A 56 -14.04 -16.41 4.96
CA PRO A 56 -14.32 -17.72 5.55
C PRO A 56 -13.29 -18.77 5.16
N GLU A 57 -12.57 -18.62 4.03
CA GLU A 57 -11.52 -19.54 3.55
C GLU A 57 -10.36 -19.71 4.53
N ILE A 58 -10.13 -18.73 5.39
CA ILE A 58 -9.02 -18.75 6.35
C ILE A 58 -9.49 -18.84 7.81
N THR A 59 -10.78 -19.12 8.05
CA THR A 59 -11.32 -19.31 9.41
C THR A 59 -11.28 -20.74 9.89
N ASP A 60 -11.13 -21.73 8.99
CA ASP A 60 -10.91 -23.13 9.38
C ASP A 60 -9.42 -23.38 9.61
N LEU A 61 -8.94 -22.99 10.81
CA LEU A 61 -7.53 -23.13 11.17
C LEU A 61 -7.06 -24.58 11.16
N GLY A 62 -7.94 -25.54 11.45
CA GLY A 62 -7.57 -26.97 11.43
C GLY A 62 -7.02 -27.45 10.09
N THR A 63 -7.29 -26.74 9.00
CA THR A 63 -6.78 -27.07 7.66
C THR A 63 -5.36 -26.60 7.38
N TYR A 64 -4.79 -25.70 8.24
CA TYR A 64 -3.48 -25.13 7.97
C TYR A 64 -2.65 -24.76 9.22
N CYS A 65 -3.19 -24.90 10.43
CA CYS A 65 -2.50 -24.49 11.66
C CYS A 65 -2.58 -25.62 12.70
N ARG A 66 -1.43 -26.01 13.23
CA ARG A 66 -1.31 -27.07 14.24
C ARG A 66 -1.40 -26.58 15.68
N ALA A 67 -1.60 -25.27 15.90
CA ALA A 67 -1.63 -24.70 17.24
C ALA A 67 -3.02 -24.80 17.87
N ASP A 68 -3.07 -25.06 19.17
CA ASP A 68 -4.31 -25.01 19.95
C ASP A 68 -4.83 -23.57 20.11
N SER A 69 -3.93 -22.59 20.16
CA SER A 69 -4.28 -21.18 20.19
C SER A 69 -3.17 -20.33 19.54
N VAL A 70 -3.54 -19.30 18.76
CA VAL A 70 -2.55 -18.55 17.98
C VAL A 70 -3.04 -17.12 17.65
N ILE A 71 -2.10 -16.18 17.55
CA ILE A 71 -2.28 -14.90 16.85
C ILE A 71 -1.30 -14.82 15.71
N LEU A 72 -1.83 -14.81 14.48
CA LEU A 72 -1.05 -14.69 13.25
C LEU A 72 -1.21 -13.29 12.66
N ASP A 73 -0.15 -12.80 12.02
CA ASP A 73 -0.14 -11.53 11.31
C ASP A 73 0.22 -11.76 9.84
N GLY A 74 -0.62 -11.30 8.93
CA GLY A 74 -0.43 -11.53 7.50
C GLY A 74 -1.16 -10.53 6.64
N GLU A 75 -1.00 -10.68 5.34
CA GLU A 75 -1.67 -9.89 4.31
C GLU A 75 -2.59 -10.78 3.49
N VAL A 76 -3.86 -10.42 3.39
CA VAL A 76 -4.80 -11.05 2.45
C VAL A 76 -4.62 -10.38 1.10
N ILE A 77 -4.31 -11.16 0.08
CA ILE A 77 -4.15 -10.71 -1.30
C ILE A 77 -5.19 -11.36 -2.21
N ALA A 78 -5.48 -10.68 -3.31
CA ALA A 78 -6.16 -11.25 -4.47
C ALA A 78 -5.38 -10.89 -5.72
N LEU A 79 -5.44 -11.74 -6.75
CA LEU A 79 -4.72 -11.51 -7.99
C LEU A 79 -5.60 -10.78 -9.01
N GLY A 80 -5.01 -9.85 -9.76
CA GLY A 80 -5.60 -9.25 -10.94
C GLY A 80 -5.60 -10.20 -12.15
N SER A 81 -6.15 -9.73 -13.25
CA SER A 81 -6.17 -10.49 -14.51
C SER A 81 -4.78 -10.76 -15.09
N ASP A 82 -3.78 -10.00 -14.67
CA ASP A 82 -2.36 -10.16 -15.04
C ASP A 82 -1.61 -11.15 -14.13
N GLY A 83 -2.30 -11.79 -13.18
CA GLY A 83 -1.72 -12.73 -12.22
C GLY A 83 -0.91 -12.09 -11.11
N LYS A 84 -0.94 -10.75 -10.97
CA LYS A 84 -0.22 -10.01 -9.92
C LYS A 84 -1.15 -9.63 -8.77
N PRO A 85 -0.61 -9.41 -7.56
CA PRO A 85 -1.39 -8.86 -6.46
C PRO A 85 -2.07 -7.53 -6.85
N SER A 86 -3.38 -7.45 -6.62
CA SER A 86 -4.21 -6.29 -6.96
C SER A 86 -4.97 -5.80 -5.74
N PHE A 87 -4.62 -4.60 -5.28
CA PHE A 87 -5.36 -3.94 -4.21
C PHE A 87 -6.84 -3.72 -4.58
N HIS A 88 -7.11 -3.42 -5.84
CA HIS A 88 -8.48 -3.29 -6.34
C HIS A 88 -9.28 -4.57 -6.10
N GLU A 89 -8.74 -5.74 -6.52
CA GLU A 89 -9.42 -7.02 -6.37
C GLU A 89 -9.65 -7.40 -4.90
N VAL A 90 -8.62 -7.27 -4.05
CA VAL A 90 -8.82 -7.60 -2.63
C VAL A 90 -9.83 -6.67 -1.96
N MET A 91 -9.91 -5.39 -2.35
CA MET A 91 -10.92 -4.45 -1.83
C MET A 91 -12.35 -4.80 -2.28
N ARG A 92 -12.55 -5.50 -3.38
CA ARG A 92 -13.85 -6.07 -3.76
C ARG A 92 -14.33 -7.11 -2.74
N ARG A 93 -13.40 -7.83 -2.08
CA ARG A 93 -13.68 -8.75 -0.98
C ARG A 93 -13.83 -8.01 0.35
N ASP A 94 -12.85 -7.20 0.75
CA ASP A 94 -12.84 -6.50 2.04
C ASP A 94 -13.97 -5.46 2.18
N GLY A 95 -14.39 -4.87 1.07
CA GLY A 95 -15.44 -3.85 1.01
C GLY A 95 -16.87 -4.39 1.00
N ILE A 96 -17.09 -5.69 1.08
CA ILE A 96 -18.43 -6.30 1.08
C ILE A 96 -19.22 -5.82 2.32
N ARG A 97 -20.37 -5.19 2.07
CA ARG A 97 -21.28 -4.75 3.14
C ARG A 97 -22.38 -5.76 3.45
N ARG A 98 -22.80 -6.54 2.46
CA ARG A 98 -23.86 -7.56 2.57
C ARG A 98 -23.22 -8.94 2.57
N MET A 99 -23.09 -9.56 3.74
CA MET A 99 -22.39 -10.84 3.92
C MET A 99 -22.96 -12.00 3.10
N GLN A 100 -24.22 -11.94 2.72
CA GLN A 100 -24.83 -12.90 1.78
C GLN A 100 -24.15 -12.95 0.41
N ASN A 101 -23.37 -11.93 0.03
CA ASN A 101 -22.62 -11.90 -1.22
C ASN A 101 -21.25 -12.58 -1.13
N VAL A 102 -20.78 -12.92 0.08
CA VAL A 102 -19.44 -13.51 0.29
C VAL A 102 -19.28 -14.83 -0.48
N PRO A 103 -20.22 -15.80 -0.46
CA PRO A 103 -20.06 -17.06 -1.19
C PRO A 103 -19.83 -16.87 -2.69
N ARG A 104 -20.55 -15.93 -3.31
CA ARG A 104 -20.35 -15.57 -4.72
C ARG A 104 -18.98 -14.94 -4.95
N MET A 105 -18.57 -14.04 -4.04
CA MET A 105 -17.30 -13.35 -4.18
C MET A 105 -16.09 -14.25 -3.92
N GLN A 106 -16.22 -15.33 -3.13
CA GLN A 106 -15.17 -16.34 -2.98
C GLN A 106 -14.82 -16.98 -4.33
N GLN A 107 -15.82 -17.22 -5.17
CA GLN A 107 -15.60 -17.83 -6.49
C GLN A 107 -15.02 -16.84 -7.51
N THR A 108 -15.43 -15.56 -7.44
CA THR A 108 -15.04 -14.54 -8.43
C THR A 108 -13.76 -13.80 -8.08
N VAL A 109 -13.42 -13.72 -6.80
CA VAL A 109 -12.22 -13.09 -6.26
C VAL A 109 -11.59 -14.02 -5.22
N PRO A 110 -10.91 -15.07 -5.64
CA PRO A 110 -10.19 -15.94 -4.72
C PRO A 110 -9.08 -15.15 -4.00
N ILE A 111 -8.85 -15.50 -2.73
CA ILE A 111 -7.84 -14.84 -1.91
C ILE A 111 -6.76 -15.81 -1.46
N THR A 112 -5.58 -15.27 -1.15
CA THR A 112 -4.52 -15.96 -0.43
C THR A 112 -4.10 -15.14 0.78
N TYR A 113 -3.98 -15.79 1.93
CA TYR A 113 -3.48 -15.19 3.16
C TYR A 113 -1.99 -15.45 3.29
N MET A 114 -1.19 -14.40 3.17
CA MET A 114 0.27 -14.40 3.20
C MET A 114 0.73 -14.09 4.63
N ILE A 115 0.98 -15.12 5.44
CA ILE A 115 1.34 -14.98 6.85
C ILE A 115 2.84 -14.68 6.97
N PHE A 116 3.21 -13.67 7.72
CA PHE A 116 4.59 -13.23 7.88
C PHE A 116 5.06 -13.09 9.34
N ASP A 117 4.19 -13.27 10.33
CA ASP A 117 4.58 -13.27 11.75
C ASP A 117 3.58 -14.07 12.61
N CYS A 118 4.06 -14.52 13.78
CA CYS A 118 3.27 -15.16 14.83
C CYS A 118 3.57 -14.47 16.16
N LEU A 119 2.52 -14.05 16.89
CA LEU A 119 2.66 -13.20 18.05
C LEU A 119 2.29 -13.89 19.37
N TYR A 120 1.45 -14.91 19.27
CA TYR A 120 0.96 -15.71 20.38
C TYR A 120 0.83 -17.16 19.91
N LEU A 121 1.26 -18.11 20.73
CA LEU A 121 1.26 -19.53 20.39
C LEU A 121 1.02 -20.37 21.65
N ASN A 122 -0.02 -21.22 21.62
CA ASN A 122 -0.34 -22.22 22.66
C ASN A 122 -0.30 -21.68 24.09
N GLY A 123 -0.96 -20.53 24.33
CA GLY A 123 -1.06 -19.93 25.66
C GLY A 123 0.02 -18.89 25.98
N GLU A 124 1.05 -18.73 25.12
CA GLU A 124 2.20 -17.84 25.37
C GLU A 124 2.29 -16.69 24.38
N TRP A 125 2.54 -15.47 24.87
CA TRP A 125 2.95 -14.34 24.05
C TRP A 125 4.41 -14.50 23.64
N ILE A 126 4.66 -14.64 22.34
CA ILE A 126 6.00 -14.78 21.75
C ILE A 126 6.48 -13.52 21.03
N ASN A 127 5.71 -12.44 21.04
CA ASN A 127 6.05 -11.19 20.38
C ASN A 127 7.36 -10.55 20.86
N GLN A 128 7.82 -10.86 22.08
CA GLN A 128 9.10 -10.38 22.61
C GLN A 128 10.30 -11.25 22.17
N ARG A 129 10.07 -12.41 21.59
CA ARG A 129 11.13 -13.24 21.01
C ARG A 129 11.69 -12.58 19.75
N SER A 130 12.90 -12.99 19.35
CA SER A 130 13.51 -12.55 18.08
C SER A 130 12.60 -12.88 16.88
N LEU A 131 12.69 -12.11 15.81
CA LEU A 131 11.96 -12.42 14.56
C LEU A 131 12.38 -13.81 14.03
N GLN A 132 13.68 -14.15 14.16
CA GLN A 132 14.19 -15.46 13.73
C GLN A 132 13.44 -16.61 14.44
N ASP A 133 13.25 -16.51 15.76
CA ASP A 133 12.51 -17.51 16.52
C ASP A 133 11.04 -17.56 16.13
N ARG A 134 10.42 -16.39 15.94
CA ARG A 134 9.02 -16.32 15.54
C ARG A 134 8.77 -16.89 14.14
N ILE A 135 9.67 -16.66 13.18
CA ILE A 135 9.59 -17.25 11.83
C ILE A 135 9.76 -18.79 11.92
N ARG A 136 10.73 -19.29 12.72
CA ARG A 136 10.89 -20.72 12.93
C ARG A 136 9.61 -21.34 13.48
N LEU A 137 9.06 -20.80 14.55
CA LEU A 137 7.81 -21.26 15.16
C LEU A 137 6.63 -21.18 14.17
N LEU A 138 6.54 -20.10 13.40
CA LEU A 138 5.52 -19.94 12.37
C LEU A 138 5.59 -21.06 11.33
N THR A 139 6.79 -21.36 10.82
CA THR A 139 7.03 -22.39 9.82
C THR A 139 6.72 -23.79 10.35
N GLU A 140 7.00 -24.05 11.63
CA GLU A 140 6.68 -25.33 12.31
C GLU A 140 5.18 -25.48 12.56
N THR A 141 4.45 -24.36 12.69
CA THR A 141 3.02 -24.35 13.07
C THR A 141 2.09 -24.35 11.86
N ILE A 142 2.49 -23.69 10.77
CA ILE A 142 1.63 -23.51 9.58
C ILE A 142 1.94 -24.56 8.53
N GLU A 143 0.91 -25.25 8.06
CA GLU A 143 0.91 -26.09 6.86
C GLU A 143 0.28 -25.30 5.70
N PRO A 144 1.07 -24.81 4.74
CA PRO A 144 0.54 -24.05 3.61
C PRO A 144 -0.48 -24.85 2.77
N ASN A 145 -1.50 -24.16 2.27
CA ASN A 145 -2.50 -24.70 1.36
C ASN A 145 -2.84 -23.69 0.25
N SER A 146 -3.87 -23.92 -0.55
CA SER A 146 -4.25 -23.04 -1.65
C SER A 146 -4.65 -21.61 -1.21
N HIS A 147 -5.11 -21.43 0.03
CA HIS A 147 -5.58 -20.16 0.57
C HIS A 147 -4.63 -19.55 1.60
N VAL A 148 -3.65 -20.29 2.07
CA VAL A 148 -2.73 -19.85 3.13
C VAL A 148 -1.30 -20.18 2.78
N GLN A 149 -0.43 -19.18 2.85
CA GLN A 149 1.01 -19.31 2.59
C GLN A 149 1.80 -18.61 3.67
N VAL A 150 2.99 -19.10 3.98
CA VAL A 150 3.98 -18.36 4.79
C VAL A 150 4.86 -17.56 3.86
N VAL A 151 5.05 -16.28 4.16
CA VAL A 151 5.89 -15.39 3.34
C VAL A 151 7.35 -15.84 3.41
N PRO A 152 7.99 -16.18 2.29
CA PRO A 152 9.40 -16.56 2.25
C PRO A 152 10.30 -15.40 2.70
N SER A 153 11.38 -15.74 3.39
CA SER A 153 12.43 -14.82 3.80
C SER A 153 13.66 -14.98 2.92
N HIS A 154 14.29 -13.88 2.55
CA HIS A 154 15.47 -13.83 1.69
C HIS A 154 16.57 -13.02 2.37
N ASP A 155 17.81 -13.53 2.34
CA ASP A 155 18.96 -12.85 2.95
C ASP A 155 19.46 -11.68 2.08
N ASN A 156 19.23 -11.72 0.78
CA ASN A 156 19.64 -10.68 -0.15
C ASN A 156 18.47 -9.77 -0.55
N GLY A 157 18.28 -8.68 0.22
CA GLY A 157 17.21 -7.71 -0.03
C GLY A 157 17.37 -6.99 -1.38
N SER A 158 18.61 -6.71 -1.83
CA SER A 158 18.82 -6.04 -3.11
C SER A 158 18.43 -6.93 -4.30
N ALA A 159 18.76 -8.22 -4.24
CA ALA A 159 18.38 -9.18 -5.29
C ALA A 159 16.86 -9.36 -5.31
N LEU A 160 16.21 -9.52 -4.15
CA LEU A 160 14.75 -9.61 -4.08
C LEU A 160 14.09 -8.33 -4.63
N PHE A 161 14.59 -7.15 -4.25
CA PHE A 161 14.03 -5.88 -4.69
C PHE A 161 14.11 -5.73 -6.22
N GLU A 162 15.21 -6.17 -6.83
CA GLU A 162 15.35 -6.12 -8.29
C GLU A 162 14.34 -7.03 -8.99
N VAL A 163 14.11 -8.25 -8.49
CA VAL A 163 13.06 -9.15 -9.00
C VAL A 163 11.68 -8.51 -8.86
N ILE A 164 11.37 -7.94 -7.69
CA ILE A 164 10.10 -7.27 -7.41
C ILE A 164 9.89 -6.07 -8.35
N ARG A 165 10.96 -5.30 -8.63
CA ARG A 165 10.95 -4.18 -9.57
C ARG A 165 10.64 -4.63 -11.00
N GLN A 166 11.31 -5.70 -11.46
CA GLN A 166 11.09 -6.26 -12.80
C GLN A 166 9.66 -6.78 -13.00
N HIS A 167 9.04 -7.31 -11.95
CA HIS A 167 7.65 -7.76 -11.98
C HIS A 167 6.63 -6.63 -11.74
N GLY A 168 7.08 -5.40 -11.51
CA GLY A 168 6.21 -4.25 -11.25
C GLY A 168 5.40 -4.36 -9.95
N MET A 169 5.89 -5.12 -8.96
CA MET A 169 5.24 -5.30 -7.64
C MET A 169 5.59 -4.14 -6.69
N GLU A 170 4.88 -4.03 -5.55
CA GLU A 170 4.93 -2.85 -4.68
C GLU A 170 6.31 -2.57 -4.08
N GLY A 171 7.05 -3.60 -3.68
CA GLY A 171 8.34 -3.46 -3.02
C GLY A 171 8.66 -4.61 -2.08
N ILE A 172 9.54 -4.35 -1.12
CA ILE A 172 9.94 -5.32 -0.09
C ILE A 172 9.80 -4.72 1.32
N VAL A 173 9.75 -5.60 2.33
CA VAL A 173 9.92 -5.24 3.74
C VAL A 173 11.20 -5.88 4.25
N MET A 174 12.17 -5.04 4.64
CA MET A 174 13.37 -5.48 5.36
C MET A 174 13.04 -5.60 6.84
N LYS A 175 13.46 -6.68 7.48
CA LYS A 175 13.17 -6.95 8.89
C LYS A 175 14.43 -7.40 9.63
N ARG A 176 14.68 -6.87 10.83
CA ARG A 176 15.77 -7.27 11.71
C ARG A 176 15.47 -8.62 12.36
N LEU A 177 16.37 -9.60 12.18
CA LEU A 177 16.19 -10.96 12.70
C LEU A 177 16.18 -11.04 14.23
N ASP A 178 16.96 -10.20 14.90
CA ASP A 178 17.08 -10.15 16.36
C ASP A 178 15.97 -9.34 17.06
N ALA A 179 15.13 -8.64 16.29
CA ALA A 179 14.16 -7.70 16.84
C ALA A 179 12.86 -8.36 17.34
N PRO A 180 12.30 -7.87 18.46
CA PRO A 180 10.96 -8.23 18.87
C PRO A 180 9.88 -7.61 17.96
N TYR A 181 8.65 -8.11 18.07
CA TYR A 181 7.48 -7.47 17.49
C TYR A 181 6.89 -6.47 18.49
N LEU A 182 6.96 -5.20 18.17
CA LEU A 182 6.54 -4.10 19.04
C LEU A 182 5.11 -3.69 18.73
N ILE A 183 4.15 -4.21 19.51
CA ILE A 183 2.72 -3.95 19.35
C ILE A 183 2.45 -2.43 19.37
N GLY A 184 1.71 -1.94 18.37
CA GLY A 184 1.34 -0.53 18.21
C GLY A 184 2.48 0.40 17.80
N ALA A 185 3.69 -0.13 17.57
CA ALA A 185 4.84 0.69 17.24
C ALA A 185 5.11 0.78 15.74
N LYS A 186 5.85 1.84 15.37
CA LYS A 186 6.45 2.03 14.06
C LYS A 186 7.94 2.31 14.27
N LYS A 187 8.79 1.32 14.01
CA LYS A 187 10.22 1.36 14.32
C LYS A 187 11.04 0.90 13.13
N GLU A 188 12.28 1.38 13.06
CA GLU A 188 13.23 1.11 11.96
C GLU A 188 13.75 -0.34 11.93
N VAL A 189 13.32 -1.20 12.84
CA VAL A 189 13.57 -2.64 12.76
C VAL A 189 12.75 -3.34 11.67
N TRP A 190 11.73 -2.67 11.12
CA TRP A 190 11.04 -3.01 9.90
C TRP A 190 11.07 -1.82 8.96
N LEU A 191 11.62 -2.01 7.75
CA LEU A 191 11.73 -0.98 6.72
C LEU A 191 10.96 -1.42 5.48
N LYS A 192 10.08 -0.56 4.96
CA LYS A 192 9.44 -0.77 3.66
C LYS A 192 10.20 0.01 2.60
N ILE A 193 10.70 -0.70 1.60
CA ILE A 193 11.34 -0.15 0.41
C ILE A 193 10.36 -0.39 -0.75
N LYS A 194 9.82 0.70 -1.28
CA LYS A 194 8.81 0.63 -2.33
C LYS A 194 9.43 0.87 -3.70
N HIS A 195 8.94 0.14 -4.69
CA HIS A 195 9.19 0.43 -6.09
C HIS A 195 8.12 1.40 -6.58
N TYR A 196 8.50 2.66 -6.81
CA TYR A 196 7.60 3.67 -7.36
C TYR A 196 8.04 4.06 -8.76
N ARG A 197 7.06 4.37 -9.61
CA ARG A 197 7.26 5.05 -10.87
C ARG A 197 7.31 6.55 -10.64
N ASP A 198 8.00 7.28 -11.51
CA ASP A 198 8.02 8.74 -11.50
C ASP A 198 7.38 9.27 -12.79
N VAL A 199 6.72 10.43 -12.67
CA VAL A 199 6.23 11.21 -13.80
C VAL A 199 6.39 12.69 -13.51
N ILE A 200 6.66 13.48 -14.55
CA ILE A 200 6.55 14.94 -14.46
C ILE A 200 5.14 15.30 -14.95
N ALA A 201 4.37 15.96 -14.09
CA ALA A 201 2.99 16.33 -14.36
C ALA A 201 2.80 17.84 -14.20
N ALA A 202 1.93 18.41 -15.02
CA ALA A 202 1.54 19.81 -14.89
C ALA A 202 0.47 19.96 -13.79
N ILE A 203 0.49 21.09 -13.09
CA ILE A 203 -0.48 21.42 -12.04
C ILE A 203 -1.63 22.18 -12.68
N GLY A 204 -2.85 21.63 -12.62
CA GLY A 204 -4.06 22.25 -13.17
C GLY A 204 -5.08 22.68 -12.11
N GLY A 205 -4.76 22.47 -10.84
CA GLY A 205 -5.58 22.93 -9.72
C GLY A 205 -4.93 22.64 -8.38
N PHE A 206 -5.53 23.17 -7.31
CA PHE A 206 -5.08 22.93 -5.93
C PHE A 206 -6.23 23.05 -4.94
N THR A 207 -6.03 22.53 -3.73
CA THR A 207 -6.89 22.75 -2.56
C THR A 207 -6.12 23.49 -1.47
N LEU A 208 -6.84 24.17 -0.57
CA LEU A 208 -6.26 24.91 0.54
C LEU A 208 -6.64 24.29 1.88
N ASN A 209 -5.71 24.37 2.83
CA ASN A 209 -5.97 24.16 4.25
C ASN A 209 -5.29 25.30 5.04
N GLY A 210 -6.09 26.08 5.77
CA GLY A 210 -5.57 27.24 6.51
C GLY A 210 -4.89 28.30 5.62
N GLY A 211 -5.36 28.49 4.38
CA GLY A 211 -4.81 29.45 3.43
C GLY A 211 -3.53 29.01 2.70
N VAL A 212 -3.05 27.80 2.96
CA VAL A 212 -1.87 27.22 2.30
C VAL A 212 -2.31 26.05 1.44
N VAL A 213 -1.71 25.89 0.26
CA VAL A 213 -1.93 24.73 -0.62
C VAL A 213 -1.57 23.45 0.14
N ASN A 214 -2.52 22.52 0.19
CA ASN A 214 -2.34 21.24 0.86
C ASN A 214 -2.40 20.03 -0.09
N ALA A 215 -2.92 20.23 -1.31
CA ALA A 215 -2.85 19.27 -2.39
C ALA A 215 -2.92 19.97 -3.75
N VAL A 216 -2.27 19.39 -4.75
CA VAL A 216 -2.34 19.82 -6.14
C VAL A 216 -3.03 18.78 -7.00
N LEU A 217 -3.81 19.25 -7.99
CA LEU A 217 -4.45 18.42 -9.00
C LEU A 217 -3.53 18.37 -10.22
N LEU A 218 -3.17 17.16 -10.59
CA LEU A 218 -2.14 16.86 -11.58
C LEU A 218 -2.76 16.48 -12.93
N GLY A 219 -2.09 16.84 -13.99
CA GLY A 219 -2.51 16.45 -15.34
C GLY A 219 -1.36 16.22 -16.31
N LEU A 220 -1.69 15.48 -17.36
CA LEU A 220 -0.82 15.22 -18.51
C LEU A 220 -1.58 15.57 -19.81
N TYR A 221 -0.83 15.92 -20.84
CA TYR A 221 -1.36 16.21 -22.16
C TYR A 221 -1.29 14.96 -23.04
N ASP A 222 -2.40 14.63 -23.71
CA ASP A 222 -2.40 13.59 -24.74
C ASP A 222 -1.81 14.08 -26.07
N GLU A 223 -1.90 13.24 -27.12
CA GLU A 223 -1.39 13.53 -28.46
C GLU A 223 -2.10 14.75 -29.10
N ASP A 224 -3.37 14.97 -28.76
CA ASP A 224 -4.22 16.08 -29.24
C ASP A 224 -4.12 17.33 -28.34
N PHE A 225 -3.12 17.39 -27.45
CA PHE A 225 -2.94 18.45 -26.47
C PHE A 225 -4.14 18.66 -25.52
N GLN A 226 -4.99 17.66 -25.34
CA GLN A 226 -6.03 17.69 -24.32
C GLN A 226 -5.40 17.41 -22.94
N PHE A 227 -5.80 18.21 -21.94
CA PHE A 227 -5.24 18.12 -20.58
C PHE A 227 -6.07 17.20 -19.70
N TRP A 228 -5.51 16.05 -19.35
CA TRP A 228 -6.19 15.00 -18.58
C TRP A 228 -5.76 15.02 -17.12
N TYR A 229 -6.73 15.09 -16.22
CA TYR A 229 -6.49 14.88 -14.79
C TYR A 229 -6.05 13.44 -14.52
N ILE A 230 -4.99 13.31 -13.70
CA ILE A 230 -4.35 12.04 -13.38
C ILE A 230 -4.22 11.78 -11.87
N GLY A 231 -4.68 12.69 -11.00
CA GLY A 231 -4.66 12.47 -9.56
C GLY A 231 -4.39 13.72 -8.72
N HIS A 232 -4.48 13.53 -7.40
CA HIS A 232 -4.17 14.54 -6.39
C HIS A 232 -2.90 14.17 -5.63
N ALA A 233 -1.99 15.11 -5.42
CA ALA A 233 -0.83 14.95 -4.57
C ALA A 233 -0.83 15.99 -3.44
N GLY A 234 -1.05 15.53 -2.21
CA GLY A 234 -1.06 16.36 -0.99
C GLY A 234 0.03 15.97 0.00
N THR A 235 0.90 15.04 -0.38
CA THR A 235 2.04 14.58 0.42
C THR A 235 3.30 14.57 -0.43
N GLY A 236 4.46 14.53 0.21
CA GLY A 236 5.73 14.43 -0.50
C GLY A 236 6.90 14.99 0.27
N LYS A 237 7.93 15.41 -0.44
CA LYS A 237 9.18 15.93 0.12
C LYS A 237 9.21 17.45 0.32
N LEU A 238 8.16 18.16 -0.09
CA LEU A 238 8.08 19.61 0.11
C LEU A 238 8.01 19.94 1.60
N SER A 239 8.87 20.85 2.04
CA SER A 239 8.83 21.47 3.36
C SER A 239 7.63 22.41 3.51
N ARG A 240 7.32 22.81 4.73
CA ARG A 240 6.25 23.78 4.99
C ARG A 240 6.49 25.15 4.29
N GLN A 241 7.76 25.51 4.14
CA GLN A 241 8.12 26.74 3.44
C GLN A 241 7.86 26.59 1.93
N GLU A 242 8.27 25.48 1.31
CA GLU A 242 8.04 25.22 -0.12
C GLU A 242 6.55 25.12 -0.46
N TRP A 243 5.70 24.60 0.45
CA TRP A 243 4.25 24.65 0.27
C TRP A 243 3.70 26.09 0.27
N ARG A 244 4.24 26.99 1.09
CA ARG A 244 3.88 28.43 1.08
C ARG A 244 4.33 29.10 -0.22
N GLU A 245 5.58 28.86 -0.63
CA GLU A 245 6.11 29.38 -1.89
C GLU A 245 5.30 28.86 -3.09
N LEU A 246 4.89 27.60 -3.07
CA LEU A 246 3.99 27.05 -4.08
C LEU A 246 2.63 27.74 -4.07
N THR A 247 2.11 28.07 -2.89
CA THR A 247 0.86 28.83 -2.76
C THR A 247 0.97 30.20 -3.43
N ASP A 248 2.03 30.94 -3.12
CA ASP A 248 2.27 32.26 -3.68
C ASP A 248 2.41 32.23 -5.22
N ARG A 249 2.97 31.15 -5.76
CA ARG A 249 3.13 30.95 -7.22
C ARG A 249 1.82 30.52 -7.90
N LEU A 250 0.97 29.74 -7.24
CA LEU A 250 -0.29 29.23 -7.83
C LEU A 250 -1.43 30.22 -7.74
N MET A 251 -1.54 30.99 -6.66
CA MET A 251 -2.65 31.95 -6.46
C MET A 251 -2.85 32.93 -7.61
N PRO A 252 -1.80 33.56 -8.20
CA PRO A 252 -1.97 34.46 -9.34
C PRO A 252 -2.43 33.78 -10.64
N THR A 253 -2.35 32.45 -10.72
CA THR A 253 -2.68 31.68 -11.93
C THR A 253 -4.09 31.09 -11.90
N VAL A 254 -4.91 31.45 -10.90
CA VAL A 254 -6.28 30.96 -10.73
C VAL A 254 -7.17 31.38 -11.90
N ILE A 255 -7.95 30.42 -12.41
CA ILE A 255 -8.90 30.58 -13.49
C ILE A 255 -10.29 30.10 -13.07
N ARG A 256 -11.33 30.52 -13.80
CA ARG A 256 -12.73 30.11 -13.50
C ARG A 256 -13.05 28.72 -14.02
N GLU A 257 -12.54 28.38 -15.19
CA GLU A 257 -12.88 27.13 -15.89
C GLU A 257 -11.90 26.03 -15.52
N ARG A 258 -12.44 24.81 -15.39
CA ARG A 258 -11.63 23.63 -15.15
C ARG A 258 -10.78 23.33 -16.38
N PRO A 259 -9.44 23.24 -16.26
CA PRO A 259 -8.57 22.98 -17.40
C PRO A 259 -8.57 21.52 -17.87
N PHE A 260 -9.05 20.58 -17.04
CA PHE A 260 -9.05 19.15 -17.34
C PHE A 260 -10.26 18.75 -18.20
N VAL A 261 -10.03 17.87 -19.17
CA VAL A 261 -11.07 17.25 -20.01
C VAL A 261 -11.96 16.34 -19.17
N ASN A 262 -11.34 15.47 -18.36
CA ASN A 262 -12.08 14.59 -17.45
C ASN A 262 -12.38 15.29 -16.11
N LYS A 263 -13.36 14.74 -15.40
CA LYS A 263 -13.80 15.29 -14.11
C LYS A 263 -12.95 14.68 -12.98
N PRO A 264 -12.23 15.50 -12.19
CA PRO A 264 -11.53 15.01 -11.00
C PRO A 264 -12.48 14.45 -9.94
N GLU A 265 -12.07 13.36 -9.26
CA GLU A 265 -12.92 12.68 -8.27
C GLU A 265 -13.22 13.55 -7.02
N ARG A 266 -12.25 14.39 -6.62
CA ARG A 266 -12.34 15.28 -5.43
C ARG A 266 -12.03 16.70 -5.85
N HIS A 267 -13.07 17.49 -6.19
CA HIS A 267 -12.86 18.82 -6.74
C HIS A 267 -13.81 19.89 -6.17
N ALA A 268 -14.64 19.56 -5.16
CA ALA A 268 -15.61 20.51 -4.61
C ALA A 268 -14.97 21.79 -4.08
N ASP A 269 -13.78 21.67 -3.48
CA ASP A 269 -13.03 22.81 -2.90
C ASP A 269 -11.75 23.14 -3.71
N ALA A 270 -11.70 22.73 -4.98
CA ALA A 270 -10.54 22.94 -5.82
C ALA A 270 -10.57 24.32 -6.49
N PHE A 271 -9.43 25.00 -6.46
CA PHE A 271 -9.13 26.17 -7.28
C PHE A 271 -8.46 25.68 -8.57
N TRP A 272 -8.99 26.11 -9.72
CA TRP A 272 -8.41 25.79 -11.02
C TRP A 272 -7.35 26.80 -11.37
N VAL A 273 -6.27 26.34 -12.01
CA VAL A 273 -5.18 27.20 -12.44
C VAL A 273 -4.84 26.98 -13.91
N ASN A 274 -4.33 28.03 -14.56
CA ASN A 274 -3.66 27.85 -15.82
C ASN A 274 -2.40 27.01 -15.58
N PRO A 275 -2.22 25.86 -16.27
CA PRO A 275 -1.09 24.95 -16.05
C PRO A 275 0.24 25.59 -16.46
N THR A 276 0.89 26.26 -15.53
CA THR A 276 2.20 26.93 -15.73
C THR A 276 3.31 26.29 -14.91
N LEU A 277 2.96 25.52 -13.89
CA LEU A 277 3.90 24.84 -13.01
C LEU A 277 3.85 23.34 -13.21
N THR A 278 5.01 22.69 -13.05
CA THR A 278 5.17 21.26 -13.16
C THR A 278 5.84 20.69 -11.92
N ALA A 279 5.52 19.44 -11.60
CA ALA A 279 6.06 18.75 -10.45
C ALA A 279 6.51 17.34 -10.83
N LYS A 280 7.62 16.91 -10.24
CA LYS A 280 8.03 15.50 -10.27
C LYS A 280 7.25 14.74 -9.21
N ILE A 281 6.53 13.72 -9.65
CA ILE A 281 5.62 12.92 -8.84
C ILE A 281 6.12 11.49 -8.79
N LYS A 282 6.30 10.94 -7.58
CA LYS A 282 6.39 9.50 -7.36
C LYS A 282 5.00 8.93 -7.16
N TYR A 283 4.74 7.76 -7.72
CA TYR A 283 3.48 7.04 -7.57
C TYR A 283 3.70 5.54 -7.56
N ALA A 284 2.75 4.78 -7.05
CA ALA A 284 2.84 3.32 -7.00
C ALA A 284 2.52 2.69 -8.36
N GLU A 285 1.35 3.03 -8.90
CA GLU A 285 0.86 2.49 -10.17
C GLU A 285 -0.25 3.39 -10.75
N TRP A 286 -0.65 3.12 -11.98
CA TRP A 286 -1.88 3.63 -12.54
C TRP A 286 -3.08 2.81 -12.08
N THR A 287 -4.20 3.48 -11.76
CA THR A 287 -5.48 2.83 -11.48
C THR A 287 -6.24 2.59 -12.79
N GLU A 288 -7.24 1.69 -12.78
CA GLU A 288 -8.15 1.48 -13.91
C GLU A 288 -8.88 2.77 -14.33
N GLY A 289 -9.14 3.69 -13.39
CA GLY A 289 -9.71 5.02 -13.63
C GLY A 289 -8.73 6.04 -14.24
N ARG A 290 -7.55 5.60 -14.70
CA ARG A 290 -6.49 6.45 -15.27
C ARG A 290 -6.02 7.55 -14.34
N SER A 291 -5.95 7.27 -13.05
CA SER A 291 -5.36 8.14 -12.04
C SER A 291 -4.16 7.49 -11.35
N LEU A 292 -3.29 8.31 -10.79
CA LEU A 292 -2.11 7.83 -10.06
C LEU A 292 -2.50 7.33 -8.67
N ARG A 293 -2.04 6.14 -8.31
CA ARG A 293 -2.18 5.62 -6.95
C ARG A 293 -1.07 6.14 -6.06
N GLN A 294 -1.44 6.68 -4.89
CA GLN A 294 -0.52 7.21 -3.88
C GLN A 294 0.48 8.25 -4.44
N PRO A 295 0.05 9.22 -5.25
CA PRO A 295 0.97 10.21 -5.79
C PRO A 295 1.57 11.06 -4.67
N SER A 296 2.87 11.38 -4.80
CA SER A 296 3.66 12.10 -3.82
C SER A 296 4.61 13.06 -4.53
N ILE A 297 4.56 14.35 -4.19
CA ILE A 297 5.42 15.37 -4.80
C ILE A 297 6.85 15.17 -4.33
N GLN A 298 7.77 15.06 -5.29
CA GLN A 298 9.20 14.98 -5.00
C GLN A 298 9.86 16.36 -5.10
N ALA A 299 9.49 17.14 -6.11
CA ALA A 299 9.97 18.49 -6.32
C ALA A 299 9.06 19.26 -7.29
N ILE A 300 9.03 20.59 -7.20
CA ILE A 300 8.58 21.45 -8.29
C ILE A 300 9.75 21.58 -9.26
N VAL A 301 9.48 21.36 -10.54
CA VAL A 301 10.51 21.33 -11.58
C VAL A 301 10.25 22.36 -12.66
N ASP A 302 11.32 22.73 -13.41
CA ASP A 302 11.22 23.67 -14.52
C ASP A 302 11.16 22.88 -15.85
N VAL A 303 10.01 22.25 -16.09
CA VAL A 303 9.70 21.56 -17.34
C VAL A 303 8.48 22.22 -17.96
N PRO A 304 8.50 22.57 -19.24
CA PRO A 304 7.32 23.16 -19.88
C PRO A 304 6.08 22.24 -19.73
N PRO A 305 4.92 22.78 -19.31
CA PRO A 305 3.72 21.98 -19.09
C PRO A 305 3.30 21.10 -20.28
N HIS A 306 3.46 21.60 -21.51
CA HIS A 306 3.14 20.87 -22.75
C HIS A 306 4.07 19.67 -23.00
N ALA A 307 5.21 19.59 -22.30
CA ALA A 307 6.09 18.43 -22.34
C ALA A 307 5.67 17.31 -21.39
N CYS A 308 4.69 17.58 -20.49
CA CYS A 308 4.11 16.57 -19.61
C CYS A 308 3.11 15.73 -20.41
N ARG A 309 3.60 14.69 -21.07
CA ARG A 309 2.81 13.87 -22.00
C ARG A 309 2.22 12.63 -21.33
N LEU A 310 0.99 12.33 -21.72
CA LEU A 310 0.30 11.09 -21.37
C LEU A 310 0.73 10.01 -22.37
N ASP A 311 1.65 9.16 -21.96
CA ASP A 311 2.08 8.02 -22.75
C ASP A 311 1.11 6.85 -22.53
N ARG A 312 0.61 6.26 -23.60
CA ARG A 312 -0.27 5.08 -23.55
C ARG A 312 0.42 3.86 -22.94
N GLU A 313 1.75 3.78 -23.02
CA GLU A 313 2.53 2.71 -22.37
C GLU A 313 2.60 2.88 -20.85
N MET A 314 2.52 4.10 -20.34
CA MET A 314 2.49 4.36 -18.89
C MET A 314 1.20 3.86 -18.21
N MET A 315 0.13 3.65 -18.99
CA MET A 315 -1.18 3.22 -18.50
C MET A 315 -1.39 1.70 -18.59
N ARG A 316 -0.41 0.98 -19.10
CA ARG A 316 -0.35 -0.49 -19.12
C ARG A 316 0.49 -0.95 -17.93
#